data_5772907fc8782d60a7de1789ed5668b3
#
_entry.id   5772907fc8782d60a7de1789ed5668b3
#
_cell.length_a   1.000
_cell.length_b   1.000
_cell.length_c   1.000
_cell.angle_alpha   90.00
_cell.angle_beta   90.00
_cell.angle_gamma   90.00
#
_symmetry.space_group_name_H-M   'P 1'
#
loop_
_entity.id
_entity.type
_entity.pdbx_description
1 polymer ?
#
loop_
_entity_poly.entity_id
_entity_poly.type
_entity_poly.pdbx_seq_one_letter_code
_entity_poly.pdbx_strand_id
1 'polypeptide(L)' 'MTPVFYDIALEAGGSHYPSVGGHRLEQFGRLVAERCRELADPETAKRIAQEFGLDE' A
#
# COMPACT_ATOMS: atom_id res chain seq x y z
N MET A 1 -2.36 -9.39 4.24
CA MET A 1 -2.33 -8.04 3.60
C MET A 1 -2.73 -7.00 4.62
N THR A 2 -2.07 -5.85 4.64
CA THR A 2 -2.44 -4.78 5.57
C THR A 2 -3.84 -4.26 5.26
N PRO A 3 -4.58 -3.77 6.28
CA PRO A 3 -5.96 -3.31 6.06
C PRO A 3 -6.10 -2.23 4.99
N VAL A 4 -5.16 -1.29 4.91
CA VAL A 4 -5.21 -0.21 3.91
C VAL A 4 -5.09 -0.78 2.50
N PHE A 5 -4.14 -1.68 2.28
CA PHE A 5 -3.99 -2.30 0.96
C PHE A 5 -5.19 -3.19 0.61
N TYR A 6 -5.75 -3.86 1.61
CA TYR A 6 -6.94 -4.68 1.39
C TYR A 6 -8.11 -3.82 0.91
N ASP A 7 -8.34 -2.69 1.56
CA ASP A 7 -9.42 -1.78 1.17
C ASP A 7 -9.23 -1.21 -0.24
N ILE A 8 -7.99 -0.83 -0.57
CA ILE A 8 -7.68 -0.33 -1.90
C ILE A 8 -7.87 -1.42 -2.95
N ALA A 9 -7.47 -2.64 -2.64
CA ALA A 9 -7.64 -3.77 -3.56
C ALA A 9 -9.12 -4.06 -3.81
N LEU A 10 -9.96 -3.97 -2.79
CA LEU A 10 -11.41 -4.13 -2.96
C LEU A 10 -11.97 -3.09 -3.91
N GLU A 11 -11.53 -1.85 -3.76
CA GLU A 11 -11.94 -0.75 -4.63
C GLU A 11 -11.53 -0.99 -6.07
N ALA A 12 -10.32 -1.49 -6.28
CA ALA A 12 -9.75 -1.67 -7.61
C ALA A 12 -10.32 -2.88 -8.35
N GLY A 13 -10.51 -3.99 -7.66
CA GLY A 13 -10.84 -5.25 -8.33
C GLY A 13 -11.98 -6.04 -7.74
N GLY A 14 -12.67 -5.52 -6.73
CA GLY A 14 -13.81 -6.20 -6.12
C GLY A 14 -13.40 -7.23 -5.07
N SER A 15 -14.38 -7.97 -4.57
CA SER A 15 -14.24 -8.80 -3.38
C SER A 15 -13.22 -9.94 -3.52
N HIS A 16 -12.95 -10.40 -4.73
CA HIS A 16 -12.01 -11.51 -4.94
C HIS A 16 -10.57 -11.05 -5.18
N TYR A 17 -10.37 -9.78 -5.51
CA TYR A 17 -9.07 -9.28 -5.93
C TYR A 17 -8.00 -9.42 -4.83
N PRO A 18 -8.27 -9.06 -3.58
CA PRO A 18 -7.24 -9.22 -2.53
C PRO A 18 -6.79 -10.66 -2.37
N SER A 19 -7.71 -11.62 -2.49
CA SER A 19 -7.37 -13.04 -2.36
C SER A 19 -6.57 -13.55 -3.55
N VAL A 20 -6.94 -13.14 -4.75
CA VAL A 20 -6.26 -13.57 -5.97
C VAL A 20 -4.88 -12.93 -6.08
N GLY A 21 -4.78 -11.61 -5.79
CA GLY A 21 -3.52 -10.90 -5.84
C GLY A 21 -2.54 -11.30 -4.76
N GLY A 22 -3.06 -11.55 -3.56
CA GLY A 22 -2.30 -12.09 -2.44
C GLY A 22 -1.05 -11.29 -2.11
N HIS A 23 0.03 -12.01 -1.83
CA HIS A 23 1.30 -11.43 -1.40
C HIS A 23 1.91 -10.51 -2.47
N ARG A 24 1.76 -10.85 -3.73
CA ARG A 24 2.32 -10.04 -4.82
C ARG A 24 1.61 -8.70 -4.95
N LEU A 25 0.31 -8.69 -4.72
CA LEU A 25 -0.45 -7.45 -4.75
C LEU A 25 -0.02 -6.53 -3.62
N GLU A 26 0.17 -7.07 -2.43
CA GLU A 26 0.67 -6.30 -1.31
C GLU A 26 2.07 -5.74 -1.60
N GLN A 27 2.95 -6.55 -2.15
CA GLN A 27 4.30 -6.12 -2.49
C GLN A 27 4.28 -5.00 -3.53
N PHE A 28 3.43 -5.12 -4.54
CA PHE A 28 3.26 -4.06 -5.53
C PHE A 28 2.82 -2.76 -4.87
N GLY A 29 1.83 -2.84 -3.98
CA GLY A 29 1.34 -1.65 -3.27
C GLY A 29 2.43 -1.00 -2.42
N ARG A 30 3.21 -1.81 -1.69
CA ARG A 30 4.30 -1.29 -0.87
C ARG A 30 5.36 -0.59 -1.72
N LEU A 31 5.73 -1.17 -2.85
CA LEU A 31 6.72 -0.57 -3.73
C LEU A 31 6.26 0.77 -4.31
N VAL A 32 4.99 0.85 -4.70
CA VAL A 32 4.41 2.11 -5.17
C VAL A 32 4.43 3.15 -4.05
N ALA A 33 4.01 2.76 -2.84
CA ALA A 33 4.00 3.67 -1.70
C ALA A 33 5.41 4.16 -1.36
N GLU A 34 6.42 3.30 -1.47
CA GLU A 34 7.81 3.70 -1.23
C GLU A 34 8.29 4.72 -2.25
N ARG A 35 7.90 4.58 -3.51
CA ARG A 35 8.21 5.58 -4.53
C ARG A 35 7.57 6.92 -4.22
N CYS A 36 6.32 6.90 -3.77
CA CYS A 36 5.65 8.13 -3.35
C CYS A 36 6.36 8.77 -2.18
N ARG A 37 6.82 7.97 -1.22
CA ARG A 37 7.55 8.48 -0.06
C ARG A 37 8.85 9.17 -0.48
N GLU A 38 9.55 8.62 -1.45
CA GLU A 38 10.80 9.21 -1.96
C GLU A 38 10.59 10.57 -2.61
N LEU A 39 9.43 10.79 -3.22
CA LEU A 39 9.11 12.04 -3.91
C LEU A 39 8.54 13.10 -2.97
N ALA A 40 8.17 12.73 -1.76
CA ALA A 40 7.53 13.63 -0.82
C ALA A 40 8.56 14.33 0.05
N ASP A 41 8.15 15.47 0.63
CA ASP A 41 8.94 16.14 1.66
C ASP A 41 9.02 15.25 2.91
N PRO A 42 9.99 15.50 3.84
CA PRO A 42 10.17 14.59 4.99
C PRO A 42 8.93 14.38 5.85
N GLU A 43 8.14 15.41 6.04
CA GLU A 43 6.94 15.29 6.87
C GLU A 43 5.85 14.47 6.19
N THR A 44 5.61 14.73 4.92
CA THR A 44 4.65 13.95 4.14
C THR A 44 5.14 12.51 3.98
N ALA A 45 6.44 12.31 3.78
CA ALA A 45 7.02 10.97 3.69
C ALA A 45 6.73 10.15 4.94
N LYS A 46 6.81 10.76 6.10
CA LYS A 46 6.49 10.11 7.38
C LYS A 46 5.04 9.68 7.43
N ARG A 47 4.13 10.53 6.98
CA ARG A 47 2.70 10.22 6.94
C ARG A 47 2.40 9.09 5.98
N ILE A 48 3.06 9.06 4.84
CA ILE A 48 2.92 7.98 3.87
C ILE A 48 3.37 6.65 4.51
N ALA A 49 4.53 6.66 5.17
CA ALA A 49 5.05 5.46 5.82
C ALA A 49 4.09 4.94 6.90
N GLN A 50 3.50 5.83 7.67
CA GLN A 50 2.53 5.45 8.70
C GLN A 50 1.26 4.90 8.10
N GLU A 51 0.75 5.55 7.06
CA GLU A 51 -0.50 5.13 6.43
C GLU A 51 -0.40 3.73 5.83
N PHE A 52 0.73 3.40 5.22
CA PHE A 52 0.91 2.14 4.52
C PHE A 52 1.76 1.12 5.28
N GLY A 53 2.16 1.43 6.52
CA GLY A 53 2.93 0.52 7.34
C GLY A 53 4.31 0.18 6.79
N LEU A 54 4.97 1.15 6.15
CA LEU A 54 6.25 0.90 5.49
C LEU A 54 7.41 0.72 6.45
N ASP A 55 7.29 1.23 7.66
CA ASP A 55 8.37 1.19 8.65
C ASP A 55 8.24 0.03 9.63
N GLU A 56 7.35 -0.89 9.41
CA GLU A 56 7.15 -2.06 10.25
C GLU A 56 7.88 -3.30 9.75
#